data_e5ca07681bf6253454bbe568179f151f
#
_entry.id   e5ca07681bf6253454bbe568179f151f
#
_cell.length_a   1.000
_cell.length_b   1.000
_cell.length_c   1.000
_cell.angle_alpha   90.00
_cell.angle_beta   90.00
_cell.angle_gamma   90.00
#
_symmetry.space_group_name_H-M   'P 1'
#
loop_
_entity.id
_entity.type
_entity.pdbx_description
1 polymer ?
#
loop_
_entity_poly.entity_id
_entity_poly.type
_entity_poly.pdbx_seq_one_letter_code
_entity_poly.pdbx_strand_id
1 'polypeptide(L)'
;MYQLGIDVSKKTLDICLMREGVRGRLKTKKIKNDFKAVNIITEWLEHHNCALSDAHVIMEATGVYHELLATGLYLAGVKVSLANPHRTREFARGMDILTKTDKVDAWMLACYGALKQPEAWTPPAEEIRHLSALLKRRDLLVSDATREKNRLEKYRATYTPEAIIISAESMLARLNDELTKIELMLKQHIEKHIFLKEDYELLTSIKSVGPQLGLNMLVILRSHDFRSAEQVAAFLGVAPVEKRSGTSVKGRSRMSKIGPPEIRAKLYLAALCGLRFNIALKSMYERLCLNGKAKMVAIGALMRKLIHWCFGVLKSRQKFDIDYVDLSRTQFTIGGQP
;
A
#
# COMPACT_ATOMS: atom_id res chain seq x y z
N MET A 1 23.97 16.16 -7.05
CA MET A 1 22.50 16.07 -6.83
C MET A 1 22.23 16.62 -5.45
N TYR A 2 21.43 17.68 -5.35
CA TYR A 2 21.02 18.31 -4.11
C TYR A 2 19.89 17.52 -3.44
N GLN A 3 19.90 17.39 -2.12
CA GLN A 3 18.85 16.67 -1.38
C GLN A 3 17.91 17.66 -0.73
N LEU A 4 16.63 17.52 -1.00
CA LEU A 4 15.59 18.35 -0.46
C LEU A 4 14.63 17.49 0.39
N GLY A 5 14.71 17.61 1.71
CA GLY A 5 13.73 16.99 2.61
C GLY A 5 12.54 17.91 2.82
N ILE A 6 11.34 17.37 2.70
CA ILE A 6 10.08 18.13 2.94
C ILE A 6 9.25 17.37 3.95
N ASP A 7 9.07 17.95 5.13
CA ASP A 7 8.05 17.49 6.07
C ASP A 7 6.70 18.11 5.68
N VAL A 8 5.71 17.23 5.47
CA VAL A 8 4.41 17.60 4.89
C VAL A 8 3.33 17.54 5.96
N SER A 9 2.77 18.69 6.29
CA SER A 9 1.56 18.77 7.10
C SER A 9 0.34 19.25 6.28
N LYS A 10 -0.83 19.20 6.89
CA LYS A 10 -2.07 19.66 6.23
C LYS A 10 -1.99 21.11 5.73
N LYS A 11 -1.35 22.00 6.51
CA LYS A 11 -1.36 23.45 6.25
C LYS A 11 -0.02 23.99 5.80
N THR A 12 1.08 23.33 6.16
CA THR A 12 2.44 23.85 5.96
C THR A 12 3.39 22.77 5.47
N LEU A 13 4.42 23.22 4.79
CA LEU A 13 5.57 22.44 4.36
C LEU A 13 6.81 23.04 5.02
N ASP A 14 7.54 22.22 5.75
CA ASP A 14 8.87 22.56 6.25
C ASP A 14 9.92 21.92 5.32
N ILE A 15 10.81 22.74 4.78
CA ILE A 15 11.71 22.38 3.69
C ILE A 15 13.15 22.55 4.14
N CYS A 16 13.98 21.56 3.85
CA CYS A 16 15.42 21.62 4.11
C CYS A 16 16.21 21.21 2.86
N LEU A 17 16.94 22.16 2.27
CA LEU A 17 17.86 21.93 1.16
C LEU A 17 19.27 21.70 1.70
N MET A 18 19.84 20.57 1.34
CA MET A 18 21.20 20.14 1.66
C MET A 18 22.06 20.20 0.39
N ARG A 19 23.12 20.98 0.40
CA ARG A 19 23.97 21.25 -0.79
C ARG A 19 25.28 20.48 -0.82
N GLU A 20 25.89 20.20 0.32
CA GLU A 20 27.28 19.69 0.44
C GLU A 20 27.35 18.44 1.32
N GLY A 21 26.32 17.56 1.23
CA GLY A 21 26.23 16.37 2.08
C GLY A 21 25.76 16.64 3.51
N VAL A 22 25.74 15.61 4.35
CA VAL A 22 25.10 15.62 5.67
C VAL A 22 25.70 16.66 6.64
N ARG A 23 26.97 17.04 6.45
CA ARG A 23 27.66 18.06 7.27
C ARG A 23 27.74 19.43 6.60
N GLY A 24 27.16 19.58 5.43
CA GLY A 24 27.22 20.80 4.63
C GLY A 24 26.25 21.88 5.08
N ARG A 25 26.26 23.01 4.35
CA ARG A 25 25.36 24.14 4.62
C ARG A 25 23.92 23.77 4.30
N LEU A 26 23.03 24.10 5.23
CA LEU A 26 21.61 23.88 5.10
C LEU A 26 20.88 25.19 4.77
N LYS A 27 19.87 25.10 3.91
CA LYS A 27 18.90 26.18 3.72
C LYS A 27 17.53 25.65 4.08
N THR A 28 16.79 26.40 4.89
CA THR A 28 15.44 25.98 5.33
C THR A 28 14.41 27.02 4.94
N LYS A 29 13.21 26.58 4.64
CA LYS A 29 12.07 27.43 4.31
C LYS A 29 10.79 26.78 4.83
N LYS A 30 9.86 27.60 5.33
CA LYS A 30 8.50 27.16 5.68
C LYS A 30 7.53 27.86 4.76
N ILE A 31 6.62 27.12 4.13
CA ILE A 31 5.60 27.62 3.19
C ILE A 31 4.23 27.00 3.49
N LYS A 32 3.19 27.54 2.88
CA LYS A 32 1.85 26.92 2.92
C LYS A 32 1.80 25.69 2.02
N ASN A 33 1.05 24.66 2.42
CA ASN A 33 0.75 23.51 1.58
C ASN A 33 -0.51 23.82 0.77
N ASP A 34 -0.34 24.52 -0.36
CA ASP A 34 -1.39 24.91 -1.28
C ASP A 34 -0.94 24.72 -2.74
N PHE A 35 -1.81 25.07 -3.69
CA PHE A 35 -1.53 24.92 -5.13
C PHE A 35 -0.33 25.74 -5.64
N LYS A 36 0.14 26.76 -4.88
CA LYS A 36 1.33 27.57 -5.21
C LYS A 36 2.65 26.94 -4.73
N ALA A 37 2.56 25.91 -3.90
CA ALA A 37 3.73 25.34 -3.26
C ALA A 37 4.78 24.82 -4.26
N VAL A 38 4.35 24.22 -5.37
CA VAL A 38 5.25 23.72 -6.42
C VAL A 38 6.07 24.88 -7.00
N ASN A 39 5.42 25.95 -7.44
CA ASN A 39 6.10 27.11 -8.02
C ASN A 39 7.05 27.78 -7.03
N ILE A 40 6.61 27.94 -5.77
CA ILE A 40 7.46 28.52 -4.71
C ILE A 40 8.72 27.67 -4.47
N ILE A 41 8.62 26.34 -4.55
CA ILE A 41 9.74 25.43 -4.35
C ILE A 41 10.68 25.48 -5.57
N THR A 42 10.16 25.42 -6.78
CA THR A 42 10.97 25.45 -8.00
C THR A 42 11.74 26.78 -8.12
N GLU A 43 11.09 27.92 -7.94
CA GLU A 43 11.72 29.25 -7.90
C GLU A 43 12.78 29.35 -6.78
N TRP A 44 12.50 28.77 -5.60
CA TRP A 44 13.43 28.77 -4.49
C TRP A 44 14.67 27.90 -4.75
N LEU A 45 14.53 26.77 -5.44
CA LEU A 45 15.65 25.95 -5.88
C LEU A 45 16.53 26.70 -6.89
N GLU A 46 15.93 27.34 -7.88
CA GLU A 46 16.63 28.15 -8.89
C GLU A 46 17.38 29.33 -8.22
N HIS A 47 16.74 30.05 -7.29
CA HIS A 47 17.39 31.12 -6.52
C HIS A 47 18.64 30.64 -5.76
N HIS A 48 18.68 29.36 -5.41
CA HIS A 48 19.82 28.74 -4.77
C HIS A 48 20.79 28.06 -5.75
N ASN A 49 20.70 28.35 -7.05
CA ASN A 49 21.50 27.75 -8.12
C ASN A 49 21.42 26.21 -8.13
N CYS A 50 20.24 25.68 -7.86
CA CYS A 50 19.95 24.27 -7.93
C CYS A 50 19.03 24.01 -9.12
N ALA A 51 19.56 23.42 -10.19
CA ALA A 51 18.74 23.02 -11.33
C ALA A 51 17.72 21.96 -10.87
N LEU A 52 16.50 22.00 -11.42
CA LEU A 52 15.44 21.06 -11.04
C LEU A 52 15.82 19.61 -11.29
N SER A 53 16.57 19.33 -12.38
CA SER A 53 17.13 18.01 -12.69
C SER A 53 18.16 17.52 -11.67
N ASP A 54 18.80 18.41 -10.94
CA ASP A 54 19.81 18.10 -9.94
C ASP A 54 19.23 17.99 -8.52
N ALA A 55 17.96 18.33 -8.36
CA ALA A 55 17.25 18.22 -7.08
C ALA A 55 16.64 16.83 -6.92
N HIS A 56 16.82 16.26 -5.72
CA HIS A 56 16.14 15.07 -5.29
C HIS A 56 15.31 15.39 -4.06
N VAL A 57 13.99 15.35 -4.21
CA VAL A 57 13.03 15.65 -3.15
C VAL A 57 12.64 14.37 -2.43
N ILE A 58 12.74 14.37 -1.11
CA ILE A 58 12.32 13.28 -0.24
C ILE A 58 11.19 13.77 0.65
N MET A 59 10.06 13.07 0.59
CA MET A 59 8.89 13.31 1.46
C MET A 59 8.49 12.01 2.14
N GLU A 60 7.88 12.14 3.32
CA GLU A 60 7.27 11.00 3.99
C GLU A 60 5.82 10.79 3.49
N ALA A 61 5.46 9.56 3.16
CA ALA A 61 4.11 9.19 2.73
C ALA A 61 3.14 9.11 3.92
N THR A 62 2.92 10.24 4.59
CA THR A 62 1.98 10.39 5.70
C THR A 62 0.66 11.00 5.23
N GLY A 63 -0.41 10.19 5.25
CA GLY A 63 -1.73 10.64 4.79
C GLY A 63 -1.77 11.00 3.30
N VAL A 64 -2.64 11.95 2.93
CA VAL A 64 -2.90 12.36 1.53
C VAL A 64 -2.29 13.72 1.15
N TYR A 65 -1.76 14.44 2.13
CA TYR A 65 -1.38 15.85 1.93
C TYR A 65 -0.13 16.05 1.07
N HIS A 66 0.65 14.99 0.85
CA HIS A 66 1.83 15.01 -0.02
C HIS A 66 1.50 14.78 -1.50
N GLU A 67 0.35 14.19 -1.84
CA GLU A 67 0.04 13.70 -3.20
C GLU A 67 0.09 14.80 -4.27
N LEU A 68 -0.54 15.95 -4.01
CA LEU A 68 -0.54 17.08 -4.96
C LEU A 68 0.86 17.65 -5.15
N LEU A 69 1.60 17.83 -4.06
CA LEU A 69 2.97 18.36 -4.11
C LEU A 69 3.91 17.40 -4.85
N ALA A 70 3.87 16.11 -4.49
CA ALA A 70 4.71 15.08 -5.12
C ALA A 70 4.46 15.00 -6.64
N THR A 71 3.18 14.98 -7.04
CA THR A 71 2.79 14.96 -8.46
C THR A 71 3.23 16.23 -9.17
N GLY A 72 3.02 17.40 -8.57
CA GLY A 72 3.41 18.67 -9.18
C GLY A 72 4.92 18.82 -9.37
N LEU A 73 5.72 18.43 -8.38
CA LEU A 73 7.18 18.43 -8.48
C LEU A 73 7.70 17.41 -9.50
N TYR A 74 7.10 16.22 -9.57
CA TYR A 74 7.42 15.24 -10.60
C TYR A 74 7.15 15.80 -12.01
N LEU A 75 5.99 16.43 -12.23
CA LEU A 75 5.66 17.07 -13.52
C LEU A 75 6.57 18.25 -13.87
N ALA A 76 7.12 18.93 -12.86
CA ALA A 76 8.13 19.98 -13.04
C ALA A 76 9.55 19.41 -13.33
N GLY A 77 9.71 18.09 -13.45
CA GLY A 77 10.99 17.44 -13.78
C GLY A 77 11.89 17.21 -12.57
N VAL A 78 11.41 17.38 -11.35
CA VAL A 78 12.17 17.11 -10.13
C VAL A 78 12.09 15.63 -9.78
N LYS A 79 13.23 15.03 -9.43
CA LYS A 79 13.24 13.68 -8.87
C LYS A 79 12.59 13.67 -7.50
N VAL A 80 11.53 12.87 -7.32
CA VAL A 80 10.79 12.73 -6.06
C VAL A 80 10.92 11.31 -5.52
N SER A 81 11.09 11.15 -4.22
CA SER A 81 10.99 9.86 -3.53
C SER A 81 10.04 9.96 -2.34
N LEU A 82 9.14 9.00 -2.24
CA LEU A 82 8.22 8.87 -1.11
C LEU A 82 8.78 7.84 -0.12
N ALA A 83 9.24 8.31 1.02
CA ALA A 83 9.84 7.48 2.04
C ALA A 83 8.76 6.82 2.93
N ASN A 84 9.00 5.58 3.31
CA ASN A 84 8.12 4.87 4.24
C ASN A 84 8.32 5.40 5.67
N PRO A 85 7.25 5.82 6.39
CA PRO A 85 7.34 6.38 7.73
C PRO A 85 8.03 5.49 8.76
N HIS A 86 7.92 4.18 8.63
CA HIS A 86 8.63 3.26 9.53
C HIS A 86 10.14 3.28 9.27
N ARG A 87 10.55 3.29 8.00
CA ARG A 87 11.98 3.32 7.63
C ARG A 87 12.64 4.64 8.00
N THR A 88 11.95 5.77 7.84
CA THR A 88 12.47 7.09 8.23
C THR A 88 12.63 7.20 9.73
N ARG A 89 11.69 6.65 10.52
CA ARG A 89 11.81 6.59 12.00
C ARG A 89 12.98 5.73 12.47
N GLU A 90 13.17 4.55 11.88
CA GLU A 90 14.31 3.68 12.21
C GLU A 90 15.64 4.34 11.81
N PHE A 91 15.66 5.05 10.69
CA PHE A 91 16.82 5.83 10.27
C PHE A 91 17.13 6.98 11.25
N ALA A 92 16.13 7.74 11.69
CA ALA A 92 16.29 8.80 12.68
C ALA A 92 16.85 8.26 14.00
N ARG A 93 16.37 7.10 14.47
CA ARG A 93 16.91 6.41 15.65
C ARG A 93 18.37 6.00 15.48
N GLY A 94 18.72 5.49 14.31
CA GLY A 94 20.10 5.11 13.98
C GLY A 94 21.07 6.29 13.86
N MET A 95 20.54 7.52 13.75
CA MET A 95 21.31 8.78 13.76
C MET A 95 21.27 9.48 15.12
N ASP A 96 20.75 8.85 16.18
CA ASP A 96 20.58 9.42 17.51
C ASP A 96 19.75 10.72 17.54
N ILE A 97 18.85 10.91 16.57
CA ILE A 97 17.95 12.06 16.50
C ILE A 97 16.79 11.81 17.45
N LEU A 98 16.87 12.38 18.64
CA LEU A 98 15.85 12.27 19.69
C LEU A 98 14.82 13.40 19.63
N THR A 99 15.21 14.57 19.11
CA THR A 99 14.34 15.74 19.03
C THR A 99 13.42 15.65 17.82
N LYS A 100 12.14 15.84 18.05
CA LYS A 100 11.12 15.88 16.99
C LYS A 100 10.57 17.29 16.83
N THR A 101 10.89 17.94 15.72
CA THR A 101 10.30 19.20 15.24
C THR A 101 10.22 19.16 13.73
N ASP A 102 9.27 19.87 13.13
CA ASP A 102 9.07 19.91 11.68
C ASP A 102 10.39 20.22 10.91
N LYS A 103 11.23 21.13 11.45
CA LYS A 103 12.53 21.45 10.85
C LYS A 103 13.52 20.29 10.93
N VAL A 104 13.57 19.59 12.06
CA VAL A 104 14.43 18.41 12.24
C VAL A 104 13.96 17.27 11.35
N ASP A 105 12.65 17.08 11.21
CA ASP A 105 12.06 16.04 10.36
C ASP A 105 12.37 16.32 8.88
N ALA A 106 12.28 17.58 8.40
CA ALA A 106 12.70 17.95 7.05
C ALA A 106 14.21 17.72 6.81
N TRP A 107 15.07 18.09 7.75
CA TRP A 107 16.50 17.83 7.67
C TRP A 107 16.80 16.33 7.67
N MET A 108 16.17 15.56 8.53
CA MET A 108 16.30 14.10 8.59
C MET A 108 15.91 13.44 7.27
N LEU A 109 14.86 13.93 6.60
CA LEU A 109 14.46 13.43 5.28
C LEU A 109 15.53 13.75 4.21
N ALA A 110 16.14 14.93 4.24
CA ALA A 110 17.26 15.26 3.35
C ALA A 110 18.48 14.34 3.61
N CYS A 111 18.82 14.07 4.88
CA CYS A 111 19.85 13.10 5.25
C CYS A 111 19.54 11.68 4.77
N TYR A 112 18.27 11.26 4.92
CA TYR A 112 17.79 9.98 4.41
C TYR A 112 18.00 9.87 2.90
N GLY A 113 17.68 10.92 2.15
CA GLY A 113 17.93 11.01 0.70
C GLY A 113 19.41 10.85 0.34
N ALA A 114 20.29 11.57 1.05
CA ALA A 114 21.73 11.55 0.81
C ALA A 114 22.36 10.18 1.09
N LEU A 115 21.98 9.53 2.19
CA LEU A 115 22.63 8.30 2.68
C LEU A 115 21.98 7.02 2.14
N LYS A 116 20.67 7.02 1.92
CA LYS A 116 19.91 5.82 1.46
C LYS A 116 19.61 5.84 -0.02
N GLN A 117 19.66 7.00 -0.68
CA GLN A 117 19.38 7.17 -2.10
C GLN A 117 18.11 6.40 -2.53
N PRO A 118 16.93 6.71 -1.90
CA PRO A 118 15.71 5.97 -2.18
C PRO A 118 15.33 6.05 -3.66
N GLU A 119 14.69 5.00 -4.15
CA GLU A 119 14.23 4.92 -5.54
C GLU A 119 13.29 6.10 -5.86
N ALA A 120 13.39 6.59 -7.11
CA ALA A 120 12.49 7.63 -7.59
C ALA A 120 11.05 7.10 -7.63
N TRP A 121 10.12 7.94 -7.17
CA TRP A 121 8.70 7.68 -7.28
C TRP A 121 8.15 8.26 -8.57
N THR A 122 7.29 7.51 -9.23
CA THR A 122 6.49 7.96 -10.36
C THR A 122 5.01 7.94 -9.98
N PRO A 123 4.24 8.99 -10.33
CA PRO A 123 2.82 8.96 -10.04
C PRO A 123 2.14 7.81 -10.79
N PRO A 124 1.26 7.07 -10.13
CA PRO A 124 0.44 6.08 -10.84
C PRO A 124 -0.35 6.75 -11.97
N ALA A 125 -0.62 6.02 -13.03
CA ALA A 125 -1.46 6.48 -14.13
C ALA A 125 -2.80 7.03 -13.63
N GLU A 126 -3.37 8.00 -14.33
CA GLU A 126 -4.59 8.71 -13.90
C GLU A 126 -5.75 7.76 -13.64
N GLU A 127 -5.93 6.78 -14.51
CA GLU A 127 -6.98 5.76 -14.41
C GLU A 127 -6.80 4.85 -13.19
N ILE A 128 -5.55 4.59 -12.76
CA ILE A 128 -5.26 3.85 -11.52
C ILE A 128 -5.58 4.69 -10.30
N ARG A 129 -5.24 5.99 -10.33
CA ARG A 129 -5.57 6.92 -9.25
C ARG A 129 -7.08 7.07 -9.09
N HIS A 130 -7.81 7.17 -10.21
CA HIS A 130 -9.28 7.24 -10.22
C HIS A 130 -9.88 5.94 -9.64
N LEU A 131 -9.43 4.77 -10.12
CA LEU A 131 -9.86 3.46 -9.59
C LEU A 131 -9.61 3.36 -8.08
N SER A 132 -8.42 3.79 -7.61
CA SER A 132 -8.08 3.82 -6.19
C SER A 132 -9.02 4.70 -5.37
N ALA A 133 -9.38 5.89 -5.88
CA ALA A 133 -10.30 6.81 -5.22
C ALA A 133 -11.71 6.21 -5.10
N LEU A 134 -12.22 5.60 -6.16
CA LEU A 134 -13.52 4.91 -6.15
C LEU A 134 -13.54 3.75 -5.15
N LEU A 135 -12.49 2.92 -5.12
CA LEU A 135 -12.37 1.81 -4.16
C LEU A 135 -12.32 2.29 -2.71
N LYS A 136 -11.53 3.33 -2.42
CA LYS A 136 -11.49 3.94 -1.09
C LYS A 136 -12.87 4.47 -0.67
N ARG A 137 -13.57 5.16 -1.57
CA ARG A 137 -14.94 5.67 -1.30
C ARG A 137 -15.92 4.54 -1.03
N ARG A 138 -15.88 3.48 -1.85
CA ARG A 138 -16.70 2.28 -1.65
C ARG A 138 -16.47 1.65 -0.28
N ASP A 139 -15.20 1.42 0.10
CA ASP A 139 -14.86 0.77 1.37
C ASP A 139 -15.31 1.62 2.57
N LEU A 140 -15.24 2.96 2.48
CA LEU A 140 -15.80 3.88 3.49
C LEU A 140 -17.33 3.73 3.59
N LEU A 141 -18.05 3.74 2.47
CA LEU A 141 -19.51 3.59 2.46
C LEU A 141 -19.95 2.24 3.06
N VAL A 142 -19.24 1.15 2.74
CA VAL A 142 -19.51 -0.17 3.34
C VAL A 142 -19.29 -0.15 4.86
N SER A 143 -18.23 0.51 5.32
CA SER A 143 -17.94 0.67 6.75
C SER A 143 -19.03 1.49 7.45
N ASP A 144 -19.48 2.60 6.83
CA ASP A 144 -20.52 3.47 7.37
C ASP A 144 -21.88 2.75 7.42
N ALA A 145 -22.25 2.05 6.34
CA ALA A 145 -23.47 1.25 6.29
C ALA A 145 -23.47 0.12 7.36
N THR A 146 -22.32 -0.53 7.55
CA THR A 146 -22.19 -1.54 8.60
C THR A 146 -22.34 -0.95 9.99
N ARG A 147 -21.76 0.23 10.25
CA ARG A 147 -21.90 0.94 11.53
C ARG A 147 -23.35 1.33 11.78
N GLU A 148 -24.04 1.85 10.75
CA GLU A 148 -25.44 2.27 10.88
C GLU A 148 -26.37 1.06 11.08
N LYS A 149 -26.15 -0.04 10.36
CA LYS A 149 -26.85 -1.30 10.57
C LYS A 149 -26.74 -1.82 12.00
N ASN A 150 -25.51 -1.78 12.56
CA ASN A 150 -25.29 -2.21 13.95
C ASN A 150 -25.95 -1.26 14.98
N ARG A 151 -26.04 0.06 14.67
CA ARG A 151 -26.80 1.01 15.49
C ARG A 151 -28.30 0.70 15.45
N LEU A 152 -28.84 0.49 14.26
CA LEU A 152 -30.25 0.17 14.05
C LEU A 152 -30.63 -1.11 14.79
N GLU A 153 -29.80 -2.16 14.77
CA GLU A 153 -30.03 -3.39 15.55
C GLU A 153 -30.14 -3.09 17.05
N LYS A 154 -29.23 -2.26 17.59
CA LYS A 154 -29.27 -1.84 19.01
C LYS A 154 -30.50 -1.01 19.32
N TYR A 155 -30.90 -0.07 18.46
CA TYR A 155 -32.11 0.76 18.66
C TYR A 155 -33.37 -0.09 18.70
N ARG A 156 -33.47 -1.12 17.85
CA ARG A 156 -34.61 -2.06 17.84
C ARG A 156 -34.64 -2.98 19.06
N ALA A 157 -33.49 -3.23 19.71
CA ALA A 157 -33.37 -4.07 20.89
C ALA A 157 -33.57 -3.30 22.21
N THR A 158 -33.77 -1.97 22.16
CA THR A 158 -33.91 -1.10 23.34
C THR A 158 -35.12 -0.20 23.23
N TYR A 159 -35.49 0.48 24.35
CA TYR A 159 -36.54 1.51 24.36
C TYR A 159 -36.09 2.78 23.62
N THR A 160 -35.96 2.69 22.29
CA THR A 160 -35.60 3.83 21.47
C THR A 160 -36.86 4.43 20.81
N PRO A 161 -37.06 5.75 20.84
CA PRO A 161 -38.16 6.40 20.15
C PRO A 161 -38.17 6.06 18.65
N GLU A 162 -39.34 5.79 18.10
CA GLU A 162 -39.53 5.36 16.70
C GLU A 162 -38.93 6.35 15.70
N ALA A 163 -38.98 7.65 15.96
CA ALA A 163 -38.38 8.68 15.14
C ALA A 163 -36.85 8.49 14.94
N ILE A 164 -36.16 7.96 15.94
CA ILE A 164 -34.71 7.66 15.85
C ILE A 164 -34.48 6.42 14.99
N ILE A 165 -35.34 5.42 15.11
CA ILE A 165 -35.29 4.20 14.28
C ILE A 165 -35.50 4.56 12.80
N ILE A 166 -36.54 5.36 12.49
CA ILE A 166 -36.83 5.85 11.13
C ILE A 166 -35.65 6.66 10.57
N SER A 167 -35.05 7.52 11.40
CA SER A 167 -33.86 8.30 10.97
C SER A 167 -32.68 7.39 10.60
N ALA A 168 -32.39 6.36 11.40
CA ALA A 168 -31.31 5.41 11.13
C ALA A 168 -31.59 4.57 9.87
N GLU A 169 -32.85 4.13 9.67
CA GLU A 169 -33.28 3.42 8.45
C GLU A 169 -33.08 4.29 7.20
N SER A 170 -33.52 5.55 7.28
CA SER A 170 -33.34 6.52 6.18
C SER A 170 -31.85 6.74 5.85
N MET A 171 -30.99 6.85 6.87
CA MET A 171 -29.54 6.99 6.66
C MET A 171 -28.96 5.73 6.02
N LEU A 172 -29.32 4.55 6.49
CA LEU A 172 -28.86 3.27 5.92
C LEU A 172 -29.29 3.12 4.45
N ALA A 173 -30.53 3.49 4.12
CA ALA A 173 -31.01 3.48 2.73
C ALA A 173 -30.16 4.38 1.83
N ARG A 174 -29.90 5.63 2.26
CA ARG A 174 -29.04 6.57 1.51
C ARG A 174 -27.61 6.04 1.32
N LEU A 175 -27.02 5.42 2.35
CA LEU A 175 -25.68 4.83 2.24
C LEU A 175 -25.65 3.68 1.22
N ASN A 176 -26.68 2.85 1.17
CA ASN A 176 -26.79 1.76 0.19
C ASN A 176 -27.00 2.29 -1.22
N ASP A 177 -27.79 3.35 -1.43
CA ASP A 177 -27.96 3.99 -2.73
C ASP A 177 -26.64 4.57 -3.26
N GLU A 178 -25.90 5.27 -2.39
CA GLU A 178 -24.58 5.80 -2.75
C GLU A 178 -23.58 4.67 -3.04
N LEU A 179 -23.61 3.59 -2.29
CA LEU A 179 -22.79 2.41 -2.54
C LEU A 179 -23.06 1.83 -3.93
N THR A 180 -24.33 1.68 -4.31
CA THR A 180 -24.76 1.19 -5.63
C THR A 180 -24.23 2.08 -6.76
N LYS A 181 -24.31 3.41 -6.59
CA LYS A 181 -23.76 4.37 -7.57
C LYS A 181 -22.25 4.22 -7.73
N ILE A 182 -21.51 4.12 -6.62
CA ILE A 182 -20.05 3.95 -6.67
C ILE A 182 -19.67 2.60 -7.31
N GLU A 183 -20.41 1.53 -7.03
CA GLU A 183 -20.17 0.22 -7.66
C GLU A 183 -20.43 0.25 -9.17
N LEU A 184 -21.46 0.99 -9.62
CA LEU A 184 -21.69 1.23 -11.04
C LEU A 184 -20.53 2.03 -11.68
N MET A 185 -20.08 3.11 -11.03
CA MET A 185 -18.94 3.89 -11.51
C MET A 185 -17.66 3.05 -11.61
N LEU A 186 -17.39 2.18 -10.63
CA LEU A 186 -16.28 1.23 -10.65
C LEU A 186 -16.36 0.31 -11.88
N LYS A 187 -17.51 -0.27 -12.14
CA LYS A 187 -17.74 -1.14 -13.29
C LYS A 187 -17.51 -0.40 -14.60
N GLN A 188 -18.11 0.77 -14.77
CA GLN A 188 -17.96 1.61 -15.96
C GLN A 188 -16.49 2.03 -16.17
N HIS A 189 -15.78 2.39 -15.11
CA HIS A 189 -14.38 2.78 -15.20
C HIS A 189 -13.49 1.63 -15.68
N ILE A 190 -13.72 0.41 -15.20
CA ILE A 190 -12.99 -0.78 -15.64
C ILE A 190 -13.32 -1.11 -17.10
N GLU A 191 -14.59 -1.07 -17.49
CA GLU A 191 -15.02 -1.36 -18.86
C GLU A 191 -14.48 -0.33 -19.87
N LYS A 192 -14.34 0.94 -19.46
CA LYS A 192 -13.79 2.01 -20.30
C LYS A 192 -12.31 1.80 -20.62
N HIS A 193 -11.53 1.19 -19.73
CA HIS A 193 -10.08 1.02 -19.88
C HIS A 193 -9.73 -0.45 -20.12
N ILE A 194 -9.45 -0.82 -21.38
CA ILE A 194 -9.20 -2.20 -21.81
C ILE A 194 -8.14 -2.90 -20.95
N PHE A 195 -7.02 -2.22 -20.67
CA PHE A 195 -5.94 -2.81 -19.86
C PHE A 195 -6.35 -3.07 -18.40
N LEU A 196 -7.23 -2.23 -17.81
CA LEU A 196 -7.77 -2.49 -16.47
C LEU A 196 -8.69 -3.71 -16.47
N LYS A 197 -9.50 -3.85 -17.51
CA LYS A 197 -10.39 -4.99 -17.68
C LYS A 197 -9.60 -6.28 -17.81
N GLU A 198 -8.59 -6.32 -18.69
CA GLU A 198 -7.74 -7.48 -18.86
C GLU A 198 -7.01 -7.86 -17.55
N ASP A 199 -6.41 -6.89 -16.88
CA ASP A 199 -5.74 -7.11 -15.58
C ASP A 199 -6.70 -7.64 -14.52
N TYR A 200 -7.91 -7.09 -14.47
CA TYR A 200 -8.95 -7.55 -13.56
C TYR A 200 -9.39 -8.99 -13.85
N GLU A 201 -9.57 -9.32 -15.13
CA GLU A 201 -9.91 -10.71 -15.55
C GLU A 201 -8.78 -11.69 -15.21
N LEU A 202 -7.52 -11.30 -15.39
CA LEU A 202 -6.37 -12.11 -14.99
C LEU A 202 -6.36 -12.37 -13.49
N LEU A 203 -6.56 -11.33 -12.66
CA LEU A 203 -6.55 -11.46 -11.21
C LEU A 203 -7.72 -12.32 -10.70
N THR A 204 -8.91 -12.11 -11.25
CA THR A 204 -10.11 -12.86 -10.87
C THR A 204 -10.18 -14.28 -11.44
N SER A 205 -9.29 -14.64 -12.37
CA SER A 205 -9.13 -16.02 -12.81
C SER A 205 -8.58 -16.93 -11.70
N ILE A 206 -7.92 -16.36 -10.68
CA ILE A 206 -7.42 -17.11 -9.53
C ILE A 206 -8.60 -17.48 -8.63
N LYS A 207 -8.93 -18.76 -8.54
CA LYS A 207 -9.97 -19.26 -7.62
C LYS A 207 -9.64 -18.81 -6.20
N SER A 208 -10.57 -18.14 -5.53
CA SER A 208 -10.50 -17.47 -4.23
C SER A 208 -10.11 -15.98 -4.25
N VAL A 209 -9.67 -15.44 -5.39
CA VAL A 209 -9.53 -13.99 -5.57
C VAL A 209 -10.85 -13.44 -6.10
N GLY A 210 -11.72 -13.00 -5.20
CA GLY A 210 -13.00 -12.39 -5.57
C GLY A 210 -12.84 -10.96 -6.10
N PRO A 211 -13.95 -10.36 -6.61
CA PRO A 211 -13.94 -9.04 -7.25
C PRO A 211 -13.23 -7.95 -6.45
N GLN A 212 -13.51 -7.87 -5.16
CA GLN A 212 -12.96 -6.83 -4.30
C GLN A 212 -11.45 -6.96 -4.06
N LEU A 213 -10.98 -8.19 -3.85
CA LEU A 213 -9.56 -8.43 -3.70
C LEU A 213 -8.83 -8.21 -5.03
N GLY A 214 -9.43 -8.66 -6.15
CA GLY A 214 -8.89 -8.44 -7.49
C GLY A 214 -8.66 -6.96 -7.79
N LEU A 215 -9.66 -6.11 -7.55
CA LEU A 215 -9.53 -4.66 -7.74
C LEU A 215 -8.48 -4.02 -6.84
N ASN A 216 -8.42 -4.41 -5.56
CA ASN A 216 -7.39 -3.89 -4.66
C ASN A 216 -5.99 -4.32 -5.09
N MET A 217 -5.81 -5.58 -5.51
CA MET A 217 -4.52 -6.08 -6.00
C MET A 217 -4.12 -5.39 -7.31
N LEU A 218 -5.08 -5.12 -8.21
CA LEU A 218 -4.85 -4.36 -9.44
C LEU A 218 -4.29 -2.97 -9.12
N VAL A 219 -4.96 -2.19 -8.24
CA VAL A 219 -4.49 -0.87 -7.85
C VAL A 219 -3.09 -0.95 -7.24
N ILE A 220 -2.84 -1.88 -6.31
CA ILE A 220 -1.54 -2.01 -5.65
C ILE A 220 -0.43 -2.34 -6.65
N LEU A 221 -0.66 -3.34 -7.52
CA LEU A 221 0.35 -3.81 -8.47
C LEU A 221 0.62 -2.81 -9.60
N ARG A 222 -0.33 -1.90 -9.90
CA ARG A 222 -0.16 -0.84 -10.91
C ARG A 222 0.25 0.51 -10.33
N SER A 223 0.16 0.68 -9.00
CA SER A 223 0.61 1.92 -8.35
C SER A 223 2.09 1.89 -7.94
N HIS A 224 2.75 0.75 -8.03
CA HIS A 224 4.14 0.58 -7.58
C HIS A 224 4.89 -0.30 -8.58
N ASP A 225 6.14 0.03 -8.84
CA ASP A 225 7.04 -0.78 -9.68
C ASP A 225 7.68 -1.92 -8.86
N PHE A 226 6.91 -2.99 -8.65
CA PHE A 226 7.42 -4.18 -7.98
C PHE A 226 8.19 -5.07 -8.93
N ARG A 227 9.43 -5.39 -8.57
CA ARG A 227 10.28 -6.31 -9.35
C ARG A 227 10.01 -7.77 -9.06
N SER A 228 9.44 -8.09 -7.88
CA SER A 228 9.15 -9.46 -7.47
C SER A 228 7.93 -9.55 -6.56
N ALA A 229 7.34 -10.75 -6.50
CA ALA A 229 6.21 -11.06 -5.62
C ALA A 229 6.57 -10.95 -4.12
N GLU A 230 7.84 -11.16 -3.78
CA GLU A 230 8.37 -10.99 -2.42
C GLU A 230 8.29 -9.53 -1.97
N GLN A 231 8.59 -8.59 -2.88
CA GLN A 231 8.45 -7.15 -2.61
C GLN A 231 6.98 -6.79 -2.35
N VAL A 232 6.04 -7.32 -3.12
CA VAL A 232 4.60 -7.14 -2.89
C VAL A 232 4.19 -7.71 -1.53
N ALA A 233 4.64 -8.92 -1.20
CA ALA A 233 4.36 -9.55 0.08
C ALA A 233 4.94 -8.76 1.27
N ALA A 234 6.13 -8.20 1.12
CA ALA A 234 6.75 -7.32 2.12
C ALA A 234 5.98 -6.01 2.28
N PHE A 235 5.60 -5.36 1.17
CA PHE A 235 4.80 -4.14 1.15
C PHE A 235 3.44 -4.33 1.84
N LEU A 236 2.77 -5.47 1.59
CA LEU A 236 1.49 -5.81 2.22
C LEU A 236 1.62 -6.35 3.65
N GLY A 237 2.84 -6.48 4.14
CA GLY A 237 3.10 -6.94 5.50
C GLY A 237 2.78 -8.41 5.74
N VAL A 238 2.85 -9.24 4.71
CA VAL A 238 2.61 -10.70 4.76
C VAL A 238 3.93 -11.50 4.76
N ALA A 239 5.07 -10.82 4.71
CA ALA A 239 6.38 -11.44 4.81
C ALA A 239 6.66 -11.93 6.23
N PRO A 240 7.24 -13.13 6.42
CA PRO A 240 7.70 -13.58 7.73
C PRO A 240 8.93 -12.77 8.17
N VAL A 241 8.96 -12.38 9.44
CA VAL A 241 10.12 -11.75 10.07
C VAL A 241 10.63 -12.68 11.16
N GLU A 242 11.90 -13.04 11.09
CA GLU A 242 12.60 -13.81 12.11
C GLU A 242 13.41 -12.86 12.99
N LYS A 243 13.29 -13.03 14.30
CA LYS A 243 14.16 -12.38 15.29
C LYS A 243 14.99 -13.48 15.95
N ARG A 244 16.21 -13.64 15.49
CA ARG A 244 17.19 -14.56 16.08
C ARG A 244 18.43 -13.76 16.46
N SER A 245 18.91 -13.92 17.67
CA SER A 245 20.16 -13.34 18.15
C SER A 245 20.93 -14.39 18.95
N GLY A 246 22.04 -14.84 18.41
CA GLY A 246 22.90 -15.85 19.02
C GLY A 246 22.16 -17.13 19.40
N THR A 247 22.60 -17.75 20.48
CA THR A 247 22.01 -18.98 21.03
C THR A 247 20.83 -18.73 21.97
N SER A 248 20.68 -17.51 22.51
CA SER A 248 19.74 -17.19 23.59
C SER A 248 18.37 -16.68 23.07
N VAL A 249 18.28 -16.07 21.88
CA VAL A 249 17.03 -15.56 21.36
C VAL A 249 16.55 -16.38 20.15
N LYS A 250 15.72 -17.39 20.41
CA LYS A 250 15.01 -18.16 19.37
C LYS A 250 13.56 -17.71 19.28
N GLY A 251 13.33 -16.48 18.76
CA GLY A 251 11.98 -15.96 18.52
C GLY A 251 11.27 -16.76 17.42
N ARG A 252 9.97 -17.08 17.63
CA ARG A 252 9.15 -17.66 16.55
C ARG A 252 8.98 -16.62 15.43
N SER A 253 9.13 -17.06 14.18
CA SER A 253 8.83 -16.23 13.00
C SER A 253 7.39 -15.68 13.07
N ARG A 254 7.23 -14.39 12.84
CA ARG A 254 5.93 -13.69 12.84
C ARG A 254 5.75 -12.93 11.56
N MET A 255 4.48 -12.75 11.16
CA MET A 255 4.15 -11.88 10.05
C MET A 255 4.56 -10.43 10.37
N SER A 256 5.17 -9.71 9.41
CA SER A 256 5.70 -8.35 9.61
C SER A 256 4.63 -7.34 10.00
N LYS A 257 3.43 -7.47 9.44
CA LYS A 257 2.28 -6.57 9.60
C LYS A 257 2.56 -5.09 9.22
N ILE A 258 3.69 -4.82 8.59
CA ILE A 258 4.05 -3.51 8.05
C ILE A 258 3.33 -3.35 6.72
N GLY A 259 2.31 -2.49 6.65
CA GLY A 259 1.50 -2.28 5.44
C GLY A 259 0.00 -2.20 5.75
N PRO A 260 -0.87 -2.00 4.74
CA PRO A 260 -2.29 -1.71 4.91
C PRO A 260 -3.04 -2.90 5.55
N PRO A 261 -3.65 -2.74 6.73
CA PRO A 261 -4.33 -3.83 7.43
C PRO A 261 -5.60 -4.30 6.70
N GLU A 262 -6.28 -3.41 5.97
CA GLU A 262 -7.51 -3.72 5.24
C GLU A 262 -7.26 -4.76 4.13
N ILE A 263 -6.13 -4.65 3.44
CA ILE A 263 -5.77 -5.60 2.38
C ILE A 263 -5.40 -6.94 2.98
N ARG A 264 -4.68 -6.96 4.12
CA ARG A 264 -4.39 -8.22 4.83
C ARG A 264 -5.66 -8.94 5.29
N ALA A 265 -6.69 -8.20 5.75
CA ALA A 265 -7.98 -8.78 6.10
C ALA A 265 -8.68 -9.41 4.88
N LYS A 266 -8.68 -8.74 3.73
CA LYS A 266 -9.22 -9.27 2.47
C LYS A 266 -8.44 -10.51 2.01
N LEU A 267 -7.10 -10.50 2.09
CA LEU A 267 -6.25 -11.66 1.78
C LEU A 267 -6.50 -12.84 2.73
N TYR A 268 -6.72 -12.56 4.01
CA TYR A 268 -7.06 -13.59 5.00
C TYR A 268 -8.38 -14.28 4.67
N LEU A 269 -9.42 -13.51 4.37
CA LEU A 269 -10.72 -14.05 3.97
C LEU A 269 -10.61 -14.85 2.66
N ALA A 270 -9.84 -14.36 1.68
CA ALA A 270 -9.59 -15.07 0.44
C ALA A 270 -8.83 -16.39 0.66
N ALA A 271 -7.85 -16.41 1.57
CA ALA A 271 -7.15 -17.63 1.95
C ALA A 271 -8.06 -18.65 2.62
N LEU A 272 -8.97 -18.21 3.51
CA LEU A 272 -9.99 -19.09 4.11
C LEU A 272 -10.98 -19.63 3.07
N CYS A 273 -11.44 -18.78 2.16
CA CYS A 273 -12.30 -19.19 1.04
C CYS A 273 -11.58 -20.23 0.16
N GLY A 274 -10.28 -20.02 -0.08
CA GLY A 274 -9.44 -20.94 -0.84
C GLY A 274 -9.36 -22.35 -0.27
N LEU A 275 -9.49 -22.53 1.05
CA LEU A 275 -9.54 -23.88 1.65
C LEU A 275 -10.74 -24.70 1.18
N ARG A 276 -11.82 -24.04 0.74
CA ARG A 276 -13.04 -24.71 0.25
C ARG A 276 -13.04 -24.88 -1.27
N PHE A 277 -12.55 -23.89 -2.00
CA PHE A 277 -12.76 -23.77 -3.43
C PHE A 277 -11.50 -23.85 -4.29
N ASN A 278 -10.31 -23.90 -3.67
CA ASN A 278 -9.04 -23.97 -4.40
C ASN A 278 -8.21 -25.15 -3.90
N ILE A 279 -8.15 -26.21 -4.72
CA ILE A 279 -7.49 -27.48 -4.38
C ILE A 279 -6.00 -27.25 -4.06
N ALA A 280 -5.29 -26.40 -4.81
CA ALA A 280 -3.87 -26.13 -4.57
C ALA A 280 -3.61 -25.44 -3.22
N LEU A 281 -4.49 -24.50 -2.80
CA LEU A 281 -4.40 -23.87 -1.48
C LEU A 281 -4.72 -24.87 -0.37
N LYS A 282 -5.74 -25.70 -0.56
CA LYS A 282 -6.12 -26.75 0.41
C LYS A 282 -4.98 -27.74 0.62
N SER A 283 -4.43 -28.28 -0.45
CA SER A 283 -3.27 -29.21 -0.40
C SER A 283 -2.06 -28.57 0.27
N MET A 284 -1.76 -27.30 -0.06
CA MET A 284 -0.67 -26.57 0.61
C MET A 284 -0.92 -26.41 2.13
N TYR A 285 -2.15 -26.10 2.53
CA TYR A 285 -2.52 -25.96 3.95
C TYR A 285 -2.35 -27.26 4.70
N GLU A 286 -2.92 -28.38 4.17
CA GLU A 286 -2.86 -29.71 4.78
C GLU A 286 -1.40 -30.16 4.95
N ARG A 287 -0.57 -30.01 3.91
CA ARG A 287 0.85 -30.30 3.95
C ARG A 287 1.59 -29.52 5.03
N LEU A 288 1.31 -28.20 5.17
CA LEU A 288 1.94 -27.36 6.19
C LEU A 288 1.51 -27.78 7.60
N CYS A 289 0.25 -28.14 7.80
CA CYS A 289 -0.26 -28.62 9.09
C CYS A 289 0.33 -30.00 9.45
N LEU A 290 0.44 -30.92 8.50
CA LEU A 290 1.10 -32.22 8.67
C LEU A 290 2.58 -32.05 9.06
N ASN A 291 3.26 -31.03 8.51
CA ASN A 291 4.63 -30.67 8.88
C ASN A 291 4.71 -29.88 10.22
N GLY A 292 3.69 -29.94 11.08
CA GLY A 292 3.72 -29.36 12.42
C GLY A 292 3.55 -27.83 12.46
N LYS A 293 3.18 -27.16 11.35
CA LYS A 293 2.92 -25.71 11.38
C LYS A 293 1.56 -25.42 12.00
N ALA A 294 1.50 -24.42 12.88
CA ALA A 294 0.23 -23.97 13.44
C ALA A 294 -0.74 -23.46 12.33
N LYS A 295 -2.05 -23.71 12.49
CA LYS A 295 -3.10 -23.36 11.51
C LYS A 295 -2.99 -21.91 11.01
N MET A 296 -2.80 -20.94 11.91
CA MET A 296 -2.65 -19.52 11.54
C MET A 296 -1.38 -19.22 10.73
N VAL A 297 -0.28 -19.95 10.99
CA VAL A 297 0.94 -19.83 10.20
C VAL A 297 0.74 -20.38 8.80
N ALA A 298 0.03 -21.50 8.66
CA ALA A 298 -0.35 -22.07 7.37
C ALA A 298 -1.22 -21.09 6.57
N ILE A 299 -2.25 -20.47 7.18
CA ILE A 299 -3.08 -19.44 6.53
C ILE A 299 -2.24 -18.24 6.08
N GLY A 300 -1.30 -17.77 6.90
CA GLY A 300 -0.35 -16.71 6.50
C GLY A 300 0.47 -17.07 5.25
N ALA A 301 0.89 -18.34 5.14
CA ALA A 301 1.56 -18.84 3.94
C ALA A 301 0.64 -18.87 2.70
N LEU A 302 -0.65 -19.20 2.88
CA LEU A 302 -1.64 -19.12 1.78
C LEU A 302 -1.86 -17.68 1.33
N MET A 303 -1.95 -16.72 2.26
CA MET A 303 -2.06 -15.29 1.91
C MET A 303 -0.88 -14.85 1.06
N ARG A 304 0.34 -15.23 1.44
CA ARG A 304 1.54 -14.96 0.65
C ARG A 304 1.49 -15.63 -0.73
N LYS A 305 1.03 -16.87 -0.82
CA LYS A 305 0.87 -17.60 -2.09
C LYS A 305 -0.11 -16.91 -3.03
N LEU A 306 -1.23 -16.42 -2.52
CA LEU A 306 -2.19 -15.62 -3.30
C LEU A 306 -1.55 -14.35 -3.88
N ILE A 307 -0.73 -13.64 -3.11
CA ILE A 307 0.01 -12.47 -3.61
C ILE A 307 0.94 -12.87 -4.75
N HIS A 308 1.69 -13.96 -4.60
CA HIS A 308 2.58 -14.47 -5.65
C HIS A 308 1.81 -14.82 -6.92
N TRP A 309 0.64 -15.42 -6.81
CA TRP A 309 -0.20 -15.71 -7.97
C TRP A 309 -0.74 -14.43 -8.63
N CYS A 310 -1.24 -13.47 -7.84
CA CYS A 310 -1.67 -12.18 -8.38
C CYS A 310 -0.55 -11.46 -9.16
N PHE A 311 0.66 -11.44 -8.61
CA PHE A 311 1.82 -10.88 -9.30
C PHE A 311 2.17 -11.69 -10.57
N GLY A 312 2.14 -13.01 -10.47
CA GLY A 312 2.47 -13.94 -11.56
C GLY A 312 1.56 -13.78 -12.78
N VAL A 313 0.24 -13.77 -12.61
CA VAL A 313 -0.73 -13.65 -13.71
C VAL A 313 -0.61 -12.30 -14.42
N LEU A 314 -0.35 -11.20 -13.70
CA LEU A 314 -0.13 -9.90 -14.32
C LEU A 314 1.20 -9.83 -15.07
N LYS A 315 2.25 -10.48 -14.56
CA LYS A 315 3.57 -10.51 -15.19
C LYS A 315 3.58 -11.39 -16.44
N SER A 316 2.95 -12.57 -16.38
CA SER A 316 2.90 -13.51 -17.50
C SER A 316 1.84 -13.16 -18.55
N ARG A 317 0.86 -12.30 -18.19
CA ARG A 317 -0.32 -12.00 -19.01
C ARG A 317 -1.16 -13.24 -19.35
N GLN A 318 -1.09 -14.26 -18.51
CA GLN A 318 -1.84 -15.51 -18.67
C GLN A 318 -2.81 -15.71 -17.52
N LYS A 319 -4.01 -16.26 -17.81
CA LYS A 319 -4.97 -16.64 -16.77
C LYS A 319 -4.36 -17.70 -15.86
N PHE A 320 -4.79 -17.71 -14.61
CA PHE A 320 -4.33 -18.69 -13.63
C PHE A 320 -4.70 -20.11 -14.06
N ASP A 321 -3.68 -20.95 -14.20
CA ASP A 321 -3.81 -22.37 -14.48
C ASP A 321 -3.33 -23.18 -13.26
N ILE A 322 -4.22 -24.02 -12.73
CA ILE A 322 -3.93 -24.84 -11.56
C ILE A 322 -2.96 -25.99 -11.92
N ASP A 323 -3.03 -26.48 -13.13
CA ASP A 323 -2.21 -27.61 -13.59
C ASP A 323 -0.75 -27.19 -13.82
N TYR A 324 -0.52 -25.94 -14.25
CA TYR A 324 0.82 -25.36 -14.36
C TYR A 324 1.53 -25.26 -12.99
N VAL A 325 0.78 -25.04 -11.90
CA VAL A 325 1.34 -24.99 -10.54
C VAL A 325 1.84 -26.35 -10.05
N ASP A 326 1.25 -27.43 -10.49
CA ASP A 326 1.67 -28.79 -10.12
C ASP A 326 2.89 -29.27 -10.92
N LEU A 327 2.97 -28.93 -12.20
CA LEU A 327 4.09 -29.30 -13.08
C LEU A 327 5.43 -28.69 -12.63
N SER A 328 5.43 -27.46 -12.11
CA SER A 328 6.64 -26.81 -11.57
C SER A 328 7.17 -27.47 -10.29
N ARG A 329 6.38 -28.28 -9.58
CA ARG A 329 6.80 -29.05 -8.40
C ARG A 329 7.48 -30.38 -8.78
N THR A 330 7.09 -30.98 -9.89
CA THR A 330 7.66 -32.26 -10.36
C THR A 330 9.10 -32.09 -10.89
N GLN A 331 9.43 -30.92 -11.43
CA GLN A 331 10.77 -30.64 -11.95
C GLN A 331 11.83 -30.39 -10.86
N PHE A 332 11.44 -29.97 -9.63
CA PHE A 332 12.39 -29.76 -8.52
C PHE A 332 12.72 -31.04 -7.75
N THR A 333 12.03 -32.15 -7.99
CA THR A 333 12.25 -33.42 -7.28
C THR A 333 13.16 -34.40 -8.03
N ILE A 334 13.57 -34.10 -9.27
CA ILE A 334 14.40 -35.01 -10.11
C ILE A 334 15.89 -34.61 -10.14
N GLY A 335 16.28 -33.53 -9.45
CA GLY A 335 17.67 -33.03 -9.41
C GLY A 335 18.40 -33.26 -8.10
N GLY A 336 18.18 -34.35 -7.41
CA GLY A 336 18.88 -34.69 -6.16
C GLY A 336 19.19 -36.17 -6.08
N GLN A 337 20.32 -36.58 -6.60
CA GLN A 337 21.06 -37.82 -6.31
C GLN A 337 22.54 -37.49 -6.21
N PRO A 338 23.28 -38.38 -5.50
CA PRO A 338 23.43 -38.53 -4.05
C PRO A 338 24.63 -37.79 -3.54
#